data_c08db5f45d22f505c6a2175958e1e006
#
_entry.id   c08db5f45d22f505c6a2175958e1e006
#
_cell.length_a   1.000
_cell.length_b   1.000
_cell.length_c   1.000
_cell.angle_alpha   90.00
_cell.angle_beta   90.00
_cell.angle_gamma   90.00
#
_symmetry.space_group_name_H-M   'P 1'
#
loop_
_entity.id
_entity.type
_entity.pdbx_description
1 polymer ?
#
loop_
_entity_poly.entity_id
_entity_poly.type
_entity_poly.pdbx_seq_one_letter_code
_entity_poly.pdbx_strand_id
1 'polypeptide(L)'
;MTPSVRWAFGSFFFLYFAYIGLMSPYASLYFAELGFGAIEIAALMSMLQVTRILGPFSWGWLSDYLSNRVGIMRFCAVLACVTFVAIFYLQEYIPLLIWMFVLHTILSSMVPLGEAATVHALYKEESFYHRYGRIRLWGSIGFITMVLIAGEIFHWQGIVIFPWLGVAVLILLVINTFFLREPKIERQPLVRGELRSVLRRPEVRWFLLSAFAMIFGHAALYVFYSLYLLDLGYNKFQIGLFWTLGVLAEVIFFYFQSKVLARYSPTAMLQMTFVVGVIRFVLIGYFASTSFLIVAQLMHAATFAAHHSASTRLIQTWFTGPLQARGQALFTTVAYGFGGSLGGLCAGWIWDQLGPNQVFGM
;
A
#
# COMPACT_ATOMS: atom_id res chain seq x y z
N MET A 1 2.70 -6.24 -27.24
CA MET A 1 2.70 -4.88 -26.65
C MET A 1 3.85 -4.06 -27.24
N THR A 2 3.59 -2.88 -27.77
CA THR A 2 4.65 -2.01 -28.28
C THR A 2 5.52 -1.48 -27.14
N PRO A 3 6.81 -1.13 -27.39
CA PRO A 3 7.66 -0.54 -26.36
C PRO A 3 7.04 0.68 -25.68
N SER A 4 6.35 1.54 -26.44
CA SER A 4 5.67 2.73 -25.91
C SER A 4 4.59 2.41 -24.86
N VAL A 5 3.83 1.35 -25.05
CA VAL A 5 2.77 0.93 -24.09
C VAL A 5 3.40 0.35 -22.81
N ARG A 6 4.53 -0.37 -22.91
CA ARG A 6 5.25 -0.87 -21.72
C ARG A 6 5.78 0.28 -20.86
N TRP A 7 6.36 1.29 -21.51
CA TRP A 7 6.85 2.48 -20.82
C TRP A 7 5.69 3.25 -20.16
N ALA A 8 4.53 3.37 -20.81
CA ALA A 8 3.38 4.05 -20.24
C ALA A 8 2.86 3.37 -18.97
N PHE A 9 2.76 2.03 -18.93
CA PHE A 9 2.38 1.32 -17.71
C PHE A 9 3.50 1.31 -16.65
N GLY A 10 4.76 1.19 -17.06
CA GLY A 10 5.90 1.30 -16.14
C GLY A 10 5.94 2.66 -15.44
N SER A 11 5.82 3.74 -16.19
CA SER A 11 5.78 5.10 -15.63
C SER A 11 4.51 5.36 -14.81
N PHE A 12 3.38 4.73 -15.13
CA PHE A 12 2.17 4.77 -14.29
C PHE A 12 2.46 4.18 -12.90
N PHE A 13 3.02 2.97 -12.81
CA PHE A 13 3.38 2.39 -11.53
C PHE A 13 4.44 3.21 -10.80
N PHE A 14 5.44 3.71 -11.50
CA PHE A 14 6.46 4.59 -10.93
C PHE A 14 5.81 5.80 -10.26
N LEU A 15 4.99 6.54 -10.97
CA LEU A 15 4.38 7.79 -10.47
C LEU A 15 3.34 7.54 -9.36
N TYR A 16 2.51 6.51 -9.51
CA TYR A 16 1.55 6.17 -8.45
C TYR A 16 2.26 5.78 -7.15
N PHE A 17 3.29 4.93 -7.25
CA PHE A 17 4.06 4.54 -6.07
C PHE A 17 5.02 5.62 -5.58
N ALA A 18 5.42 6.59 -6.41
CA ALA A 18 6.04 7.83 -5.96
C ALA A 18 5.09 8.63 -5.06
N TYR A 19 3.80 8.75 -5.45
CA TYR A 19 2.79 9.34 -4.58
C TYR A 19 2.67 8.60 -3.24
N ILE A 20 2.64 7.26 -3.25
CA ILE A 20 2.62 6.46 -2.02
C ILE A 20 3.91 6.66 -1.20
N GLY A 21 5.07 6.79 -1.85
CA GLY A 21 6.35 7.08 -1.21
C GLY A 21 6.42 8.47 -0.58
N LEU A 22 5.61 9.42 -1.05
CA LEU A 22 5.42 10.71 -0.39
C LEU A 22 4.46 10.59 0.80
N MET A 23 3.29 9.96 0.59
CA MET A 23 2.23 9.90 1.59
C MET A 23 2.60 9.01 2.78
N SER A 24 3.07 7.79 2.53
CA SER A 24 3.26 6.78 3.57
C SER A 24 4.30 7.18 4.63
N PRO A 25 5.52 7.64 4.25
CA PRO A 25 6.52 8.06 5.22
C PRO A 25 6.31 9.47 5.80
N TYR A 26 5.70 10.39 5.04
CA TYR A 26 5.81 11.82 5.37
C TYR A 26 4.48 12.51 5.71
N ALA A 27 3.32 11.91 5.39
CA ALA A 27 2.05 12.55 5.70
C ALA A 27 1.81 12.68 7.21
N SER A 28 2.21 11.68 8.02
CA SER A 28 2.12 11.77 9.48
C SER A 28 2.99 12.91 10.05
N LEU A 29 4.18 13.13 9.48
CA LEU A 29 5.06 14.24 9.86
C LEU A 29 4.44 15.59 9.47
N TYR A 30 3.80 15.66 8.30
CA TYR A 30 3.09 16.88 7.87
C TYR A 30 1.92 17.20 8.79
N PHE A 31 1.13 16.21 9.17
CA PHE A 31 0.01 16.42 10.10
C PHE A 31 0.48 16.79 11.50
N ALA A 32 1.61 16.24 11.96
CA ALA A 32 2.22 16.65 13.22
C ALA A 32 2.71 18.13 13.19
N GLU A 33 3.24 18.60 12.06
CA GLU A 33 3.64 20.00 11.85
C GLU A 33 2.44 20.95 11.88
N LEU A 34 1.25 20.49 11.46
CA LEU A 34 -0.01 21.23 11.59
C LEU A 34 -0.54 21.26 13.04
N GLY A 35 0.12 20.57 13.98
CA GLY A 35 -0.23 20.55 15.40
C GLY A 35 -1.25 19.48 15.81
N PHE A 36 -1.54 18.49 14.95
CA PHE A 36 -2.46 17.39 15.29
C PHE A 36 -1.83 16.42 16.28
N GLY A 37 -2.66 15.94 17.22
CA GLY A 37 -2.30 14.91 18.17
C GLY A 37 -2.26 13.51 17.57
N ALA A 38 -1.72 12.55 18.33
CA ALA A 38 -1.51 11.18 17.87
C ALA A 38 -2.80 10.48 17.40
N ILE A 39 -3.91 10.66 18.10
CA ILE A 39 -5.22 10.08 17.75
C ILE A 39 -5.73 10.67 16.43
N GLU A 40 -5.58 11.97 16.24
CA GLU A 40 -5.99 12.67 15.01
C GLU A 40 -5.16 12.22 13.81
N ILE A 41 -3.83 12.14 13.97
CA ILE A 41 -2.91 11.62 12.95
C ILE A 41 -3.25 10.17 12.60
N ALA A 42 -3.51 9.33 13.62
CA ALA A 42 -3.89 7.96 13.40
C ALA A 42 -5.19 7.83 12.59
N ALA A 43 -6.19 8.66 12.89
CA ALA A 43 -7.45 8.67 12.14
C ALA A 43 -7.24 9.15 10.70
N LEU A 44 -6.48 10.23 10.48
CA LEU A 44 -6.14 10.73 9.14
C LEU A 44 -5.41 9.66 8.31
N MET A 45 -4.37 9.03 8.86
CA MET A 45 -3.61 7.99 8.18
C MET A 45 -4.43 6.71 7.94
N SER A 46 -5.35 6.38 8.85
CA SER A 46 -6.25 5.23 8.70
C SER A 46 -7.22 5.37 7.54
N MET A 47 -7.52 6.59 7.05
CA MET A 47 -8.38 6.79 5.87
C MET A 47 -7.85 6.10 4.62
N LEU A 48 -6.53 5.97 4.47
CA LEU A 48 -5.93 5.19 3.38
C LEU A 48 -6.41 3.73 3.39
N GLN A 49 -6.61 3.19 4.57
CA GLN A 49 -7.01 1.79 4.76
C GLN A 49 -8.55 1.64 4.72
N VAL A 50 -9.28 2.57 5.32
CA VAL A 50 -10.76 2.60 5.29
C VAL A 50 -11.27 2.56 3.85
N THR A 51 -10.66 3.31 2.96
CA THR A 51 -11.08 3.36 1.55
C THR A 51 -10.86 2.04 0.80
N ARG A 52 -10.00 1.14 1.30
CA ARG A 52 -9.82 -0.22 0.74
C ARG A 52 -10.97 -1.18 1.08
N ILE A 53 -11.88 -0.79 1.96
CA ILE A 53 -13.08 -1.60 2.29
C ILE A 53 -14.05 -1.57 1.11
N LEU A 54 -14.35 -0.39 0.59
CA LEU A 54 -15.38 -0.21 -0.45
C LEU A 54 -14.81 0.16 -1.83
N GLY A 55 -13.70 0.90 -1.86
CA GLY A 55 -13.14 1.48 -3.08
C GLY A 55 -12.88 0.47 -4.20
N PRO A 56 -12.14 -0.62 -3.98
CA PRO A 56 -11.84 -1.58 -5.04
C PRO A 56 -13.08 -2.25 -5.63
N PHE A 57 -14.10 -2.54 -4.82
CA PHE A 57 -15.37 -3.12 -5.28
C PHE A 57 -16.15 -2.13 -6.12
N SER A 58 -16.29 -0.89 -5.66
CA SER A 58 -17.05 0.17 -6.36
C SER A 58 -16.41 0.50 -7.71
N TRP A 59 -15.10 0.69 -7.74
CA TRP A 59 -14.37 1.00 -8.97
C TRP A 59 -14.29 -0.18 -9.93
N GLY A 60 -14.13 -1.40 -9.40
CA GLY A 60 -14.19 -2.64 -10.19
C GLY A 60 -15.55 -2.79 -10.89
N TRP A 61 -16.64 -2.64 -10.15
CA TRP A 61 -17.99 -2.69 -10.70
C TRP A 61 -18.22 -1.61 -11.78
N LEU A 62 -17.81 -0.38 -11.50
CA LEU A 62 -17.95 0.73 -12.47
C LEU A 62 -17.12 0.47 -13.73
N SER A 63 -15.95 -0.09 -13.58
CA SER A 63 -15.04 -0.45 -14.67
C SER A 63 -15.66 -1.52 -15.58
N ASP A 64 -16.25 -2.54 -14.99
CA ASP A 64 -16.91 -3.62 -15.72
C ASP A 64 -18.18 -3.11 -16.43
N TYR A 65 -18.93 -2.21 -15.78
CA TYR A 65 -20.11 -1.59 -16.35
C TYR A 65 -19.79 -0.71 -17.57
N LEU A 66 -18.77 0.16 -17.46
CA LEU A 66 -18.36 1.08 -18.53
C LEU A 66 -17.44 0.42 -19.56
N SER A 67 -16.83 -0.74 -19.25
CA SER A 67 -15.84 -1.44 -20.09
C SER A 67 -14.68 -0.52 -20.54
N ASN A 68 -14.23 0.39 -19.66
CA ASN A 68 -13.23 1.42 -19.94
C ASN A 68 -12.36 1.74 -18.72
N ARG A 69 -11.41 0.85 -18.39
CA ARG A 69 -10.52 1.00 -17.22
C ARG A 69 -9.65 2.25 -17.32
N VAL A 70 -8.99 2.44 -18.46
CA VAL A 70 -8.09 3.58 -18.66
C VAL A 70 -8.84 4.91 -18.61
N GLY A 71 -10.06 4.98 -19.10
CA GLY A 71 -10.91 6.17 -18.99
C GLY A 71 -11.23 6.53 -17.53
N ILE A 72 -11.56 5.52 -16.71
CA ILE A 72 -11.79 5.70 -15.27
C ILE A 72 -10.51 6.14 -14.57
N MET A 73 -9.37 5.49 -14.85
CA MET A 73 -8.08 5.88 -14.28
C MET A 73 -7.74 7.35 -14.58
N ARG A 74 -7.97 7.78 -15.82
CA ARG A 74 -7.76 9.18 -16.24
C ARG A 74 -8.67 10.14 -15.48
N PHE A 75 -9.97 9.84 -15.42
CA PHE A 75 -10.94 10.63 -14.66
C PHE A 75 -10.53 10.71 -13.17
N CYS A 76 -10.22 9.59 -12.54
CA CYS A 76 -9.79 9.54 -11.15
C CYS A 76 -8.46 10.27 -10.91
N ALA A 77 -7.50 10.21 -11.84
CA ALA A 77 -6.24 10.94 -11.70
C ALA A 77 -6.46 12.46 -11.71
N VAL A 78 -7.29 12.96 -12.65
CA VAL A 78 -7.64 14.37 -12.71
C VAL A 78 -8.38 14.80 -11.45
N LEU A 79 -9.39 14.03 -11.04
CA LEU A 79 -10.18 14.34 -9.85
C LEU A 79 -9.32 14.30 -8.59
N ALA A 80 -8.41 13.34 -8.46
CA ALA A 80 -7.47 13.28 -7.32
C ALA A 80 -6.52 14.48 -7.29
N CYS A 81 -6.00 14.90 -8.44
CA CYS A 81 -5.15 16.08 -8.53
C CYS A 81 -5.90 17.35 -8.10
N VAL A 82 -7.12 17.55 -8.57
CA VAL A 82 -7.97 18.69 -8.17
C VAL A 82 -8.30 18.63 -6.69
N THR A 83 -8.70 17.45 -6.18
CA THR A 83 -8.99 17.24 -4.75
C THR A 83 -7.77 17.51 -3.90
N PHE A 84 -6.57 17.10 -4.36
CA PHE A 84 -5.33 17.29 -3.59
C PHE A 84 -5.00 18.77 -3.39
N VAL A 85 -5.31 19.65 -4.34
CA VAL A 85 -5.04 21.10 -4.22
C VAL A 85 -5.74 21.71 -3.01
N ALA A 86 -6.84 21.14 -2.54
CA ALA A 86 -7.53 21.64 -1.34
C ALA A 86 -6.65 21.61 -0.07
N ILE A 87 -5.60 20.76 0.00
CA ILE A 87 -4.69 20.66 1.15
C ILE A 87 -4.03 22.02 1.49
N PHE A 88 -3.86 22.91 0.52
CA PHE A 88 -3.30 24.25 0.76
C PHE A 88 -4.17 25.16 1.62
N TYR A 89 -5.47 24.85 1.72
CA TYR A 89 -6.48 25.66 2.41
C TYR A 89 -7.04 24.96 3.66
N LEU A 90 -6.73 23.67 3.85
CA LEU A 90 -7.26 22.84 4.93
C LEU A 90 -6.24 22.80 6.08
N GLN A 91 -6.61 23.37 7.21
CA GLN A 91 -5.79 23.38 8.43
C GLN A 91 -6.52 22.77 9.64
N GLU A 92 -7.84 22.54 9.52
CA GLU A 92 -8.64 21.95 10.57
C GLU A 92 -8.79 20.44 10.41
N TYR A 93 -8.92 19.73 11.52
CA TYR A 93 -8.96 18.27 11.56
C TYR A 93 -10.10 17.65 10.72
N ILE A 94 -11.35 18.11 10.94
CA ILE A 94 -12.53 17.50 10.27
C ILE A 94 -12.49 17.70 8.74
N PRO A 95 -12.22 18.91 8.22
CA PRO A 95 -12.02 19.09 6.78
C PRO A 95 -10.91 18.22 6.19
N LEU A 96 -9.77 18.07 6.88
CA LEU A 96 -8.67 17.19 6.45
C LEU A 96 -9.07 15.72 6.49
N LEU A 97 -9.83 15.27 7.47
CA LEU A 97 -10.32 13.90 7.55
C LEU A 97 -11.24 13.57 6.36
N ILE A 98 -12.18 14.46 6.04
CA ILE A 98 -13.05 14.33 4.87
C ILE A 98 -12.23 14.33 3.59
N TRP A 99 -11.27 15.24 3.48
CA TRP A 99 -10.37 15.34 2.33
C TRP A 99 -9.56 14.05 2.14
N MET A 100 -8.96 13.49 3.20
CA MET A 100 -8.23 12.22 3.15
C MET A 100 -9.13 11.09 2.68
N PHE A 101 -10.35 11.01 3.20
CA PHE A 101 -11.32 9.99 2.79
C PHE A 101 -11.68 10.11 1.30
N VAL A 102 -12.05 11.30 0.83
CA VAL A 102 -12.43 11.54 -0.57
C VAL A 102 -11.25 11.26 -1.50
N LEU A 103 -10.09 11.84 -1.23
CA LEU A 103 -8.88 11.67 -2.05
C LEU A 103 -8.49 10.20 -2.18
N HIS A 104 -8.43 9.46 -1.07
CA HIS A 104 -8.02 8.05 -1.10
C HIS A 104 -9.11 7.12 -1.64
N THR A 105 -10.39 7.49 -1.53
CA THR A 105 -11.47 6.78 -2.24
C THR A 105 -11.27 6.87 -3.75
N ILE A 106 -10.96 8.04 -4.28
CA ILE A 106 -10.65 8.23 -5.70
C ILE A 106 -9.41 7.43 -6.10
N LEU A 107 -8.31 7.56 -5.36
CA LEU A 107 -7.04 6.90 -5.65
C LEU A 107 -7.06 5.38 -5.44
N SER A 108 -8.01 4.84 -4.67
CA SER A 108 -8.18 3.39 -4.48
C SER A 108 -8.48 2.63 -5.77
N SER A 109 -8.94 3.33 -6.83
CA SER A 109 -9.13 2.80 -8.19
C SER A 109 -7.83 2.45 -8.91
N MET A 110 -6.75 3.19 -8.63
CA MET A 110 -5.56 3.25 -9.48
C MET A 110 -4.85 1.89 -9.61
N VAL A 111 -4.51 1.24 -8.48
CA VAL A 111 -3.76 -0.02 -8.53
C VAL A 111 -4.59 -1.14 -9.15
N PRO A 112 -5.82 -1.43 -8.70
CA PRO A 112 -6.60 -2.53 -9.28
C PRO A 112 -6.84 -2.37 -10.77
N LEU A 113 -7.20 -1.16 -11.21
CA LEU A 113 -7.47 -0.89 -12.64
C LEU A 113 -6.17 -0.90 -13.46
N GLY A 114 -5.08 -0.34 -12.93
CA GLY A 114 -3.78 -0.33 -13.59
C GLY A 114 -3.19 -1.74 -13.75
N GLU A 115 -3.31 -2.59 -12.73
CA GLU A 115 -2.90 -4.00 -12.79
C GLU A 115 -3.75 -4.77 -13.80
N ALA A 116 -5.07 -4.63 -13.74
CA ALA A 116 -5.97 -5.30 -14.68
C ALA A 116 -5.73 -4.84 -16.14
N ALA A 117 -5.52 -3.55 -16.38
CA ALA A 117 -5.21 -3.01 -17.70
C ALA A 117 -3.85 -3.52 -18.22
N THR A 118 -2.83 -3.57 -17.35
CA THR A 118 -1.49 -4.10 -17.68
C THR A 118 -1.57 -5.59 -18.03
N VAL A 119 -2.27 -6.38 -17.21
CA VAL A 119 -2.49 -7.81 -17.46
C VAL A 119 -3.18 -8.03 -18.80
N HIS A 120 -4.25 -7.29 -19.07
CA HIS A 120 -4.99 -7.40 -20.33
C HIS A 120 -4.14 -6.99 -21.55
N ALA A 121 -3.33 -5.94 -21.41
CA ALA A 121 -2.42 -5.52 -22.48
C ALA A 121 -1.31 -6.54 -22.76
N LEU A 122 -0.93 -7.39 -21.79
CA LEU A 122 0.09 -8.44 -21.91
C LEU A 122 -0.47 -9.81 -22.29
N TYR A 123 -1.78 -10.03 -22.25
CA TYR A 123 -2.41 -11.37 -22.34
C TYR A 123 -2.00 -12.22 -23.57
N LYS A 124 -1.60 -11.60 -24.67
CA LYS A 124 -1.17 -12.29 -25.90
C LYS A 124 0.35 -12.59 -25.96
N GLU A 125 1.10 -12.35 -24.89
CA GLU A 125 2.56 -12.49 -24.92
C GLU A 125 3.04 -13.77 -24.21
N GLU A 126 3.92 -14.53 -24.85
CA GLU A 126 4.45 -15.82 -24.37
C GLU A 126 5.19 -15.76 -23.02
N SER A 127 5.62 -14.62 -22.56
CA SER A 127 6.35 -14.43 -21.28
C SER A 127 5.60 -13.54 -20.29
N PHE A 128 4.29 -13.70 -20.21
CA PHE A 128 3.37 -12.87 -19.43
C PHE A 128 3.87 -12.54 -18.00
N TYR A 129 4.14 -13.55 -17.18
CA TYR A 129 4.52 -13.36 -15.76
C TYR A 129 5.83 -12.60 -15.58
N HIS A 130 6.83 -12.88 -16.40
CA HIS A 130 8.13 -12.19 -16.37
C HIS A 130 8.00 -10.71 -16.75
N ARG A 131 7.15 -10.40 -17.71
CA ARG A 131 6.99 -9.04 -18.22
C ARG A 131 6.15 -8.19 -17.28
N TYR A 132 5.10 -8.76 -16.69
CA TYR A 132 4.32 -8.08 -15.67
C TYR A 132 5.18 -7.70 -14.46
N GLY A 133 5.97 -8.63 -13.93
CA GLY A 133 6.86 -8.37 -12.81
C GLY A 133 7.84 -7.22 -13.07
N ARG A 134 8.42 -7.15 -14.28
CA ARG A 134 9.31 -6.04 -14.66
C ARG A 134 8.60 -4.68 -14.74
N ILE A 135 7.36 -4.65 -15.24
CA ILE A 135 6.57 -3.41 -15.26
C ILE A 135 6.19 -3.00 -13.83
N ARG A 136 5.80 -3.96 -12.99
CA ARG A 136 5.40 -3.71 -11.61
C ARG A 136 6.58 -3.26 -10.72
N LEU A 137 7.80 -3.68 -11.02
CA LEU A 137 9.04 -3.27 -10.34
C LEU A 137 9.26 -1.74 -10.40
N TRP A 138 8.81 -1.07 -11.47
CA TRP A 138 8.87 0.39 -11.56
C TRP A 138 8.12 1.09 -10.41
N GLY A 139 7.13 0.43 -9.83
CA GLY A 139 6.47 0.94 -8.61
C GLY A 139 7.42 1.02 -7.41
N SER A 140 8.19 -0.04 -7.15
CA SER A 140 9.18 0.00 -6.06
C SER A 140 10.27 1.05 -6.30
N ILE A 141 10.71 1.20 -7.55
CA ILE A 141 11.68 2.23 -7.94
C ILE A 141 11.07 3.63 -7.71
N GLY A 142 9.82 3.85 -8.10
CA GLY A 142 9.12 5.11 -7.90
C GLY A 142 8.95 5.48 -6.43
N PHE A 143 8.56 4.49 -5.60
CA PHE A 143 8.48 4.66 -4.15
C PHE A 143 9.81 5.09 -3.56
N ILE A 144 10.89 4.33 -3.79
CA ILE A 144 12.23 4.61 -3.28
C ILE A 144 12.72 5.98 -3.75
N THR A 145 12.57 6.28 -5.04
CA THR A 145 13.00 7.55 -5.61
C THR A 145 12.32 8.73 -4.92
N MET A 146 11.00 8.66 -4.73
CA MET A 146 10.26 9.74 -4.08
C MET A 146 10.59 9.83 -2.59
N VAL A 147 10.71 8.72 -1.88
CA VAL A 147 11.08 8.72 -0.46
C VAL A 147 12.42 9.43 -0.24
N LEU A 148 13.43 9.14 -1.07
CA LEU A 148 14.74 9.76 -0.94
C LEU A 148 14.74 11.24 -1.36
N ILE A 149 14.11 11.57 -2.48
CA ILE A 149 14.02 12.96 -2.96
C ILE A 149 13.23 13.82 -1.97
N ALA A 150 12.06 13.35 -1.53
CA ALA A 150 11.25 14.07 -0.56
C ALA A 150 11.96 14.22 0.79
N GLY A 151 12.61 13.15 1.28
CA GLY A 151 13.39 13.19 2.52
C GLY A 151 14.49 14.25 2.50
N GLU A 152 15.22 14.34 1.39
CA GLU A 152 16.27 15.36 1.19
C GLU A 152 15.68 16.77 1.13
N ILE A 153 14.63 16.97 0.34
CA ILE A 153 13.94 18.27 0.24
C ILE A 153 13.40 18.69 1.61
N PHE A 154 12.75 17.78 2.35
CA PHE A 154 12.21 18.09 3.68
C PHE A 154 13.29 18.30 4.74
N HIS A 155 14.47 17.74 4.57
CA HIS A 155 15.61 18.01 5.44
C HIS A 155 16.06 19.48 5.32
N TRP A 156 16.13 20.00 4.10
CA TRP A 156 16.61 21.37 3.84
C TRP A 156 15.54 22.44 3.91
N GLN A 157 14.33 22.17 3.42
CA GLN A 157 13.27 23.17 3.25
C GLN A 157 12.12 23.02 4.26
N GLY A 158 12.16 21.97 5.10
CA GLY A 158 11.05 21.65 6.00
C GLY A 158 9.91 20.88 5.33
N ILE A 159 9.03 20.32 6.17
CA ILE A 159 7.90 19.48 5.71
C ILE A 159 6.80 20.33 5.04
N VAL A 160 6.81 21.63 5.20
CA VAL A 160 5.82 22.59 4.63
C VAL A 160 5.72 22.47 3.10
N ILE A 161 6.78 22.01 2.42
CA ILE A 161 6.80 21.79 0.97
C ILE A 161 6.03 20.52 0.54
N PHE A 162 5.57 19.68 1.48
CA PHE A 162 4.85 18.42 1.22
C PHE A 162 3.67 18.58 0.25
N PRO A 163 2.76 19.58 0.36
CA PRO A 163 1.66 19.75 -0.58
C PRO A 163 2.13 20.00 -2.03
N TRP A 164 3.20 20.75 -2.21
CA TRP A 164 3.75 21.05 -3.55
C TRP A 164 4.29 19.82 -4.24
N LEU A 165 5.00 18.94 -3.52
CA LEU A 165 5.47 17.67 -4.06
C LEU A 165 4.30 16.75 -4.42
N GLY A 166 3.25 16.73 -3.59
CA GLY A 166 2.04 15.94 -3.85
C GLY A 166 1.34 16.38 -5.14
N VAL A 167 1.14 17.68 -5.33
CA VAL A 167 0.57 18.23 -6.58
C VAL A 167 1.45 17.90 -7.78
N ALA A 168 2.76 18.09 -7.68
CA ALA A 168 3.69 17.81 -8.78
C ALA A 168 3.60 16.36 -9.24
N VAL A 169 3.62 15.40 -8.32
CA VAL A 169 3.52 13.97 -8.64
C VAL A 169 2.15 13.62 -9.24
N LEU A 170 1.07 14.19 -8.71
CA LEU A 170 -0.28 13.94 -9.24
C LEU A 170 -0.47 14.54 -10.62
N ILE A 171 0.09 15.71 -10.92
CA ILE A 171 0.11 16.28 -12.28
C ILE A 171 0.84 15.33 -13.25
N LEU A 172 2.01 14.82 -12.87
CA LEU A 172 2.75 13.86 -13.69
C LEU A 172 1.95 12.57 -13.89
N LEU A 173 1.25 12.09 -12.85
CA LEU A 173 0.35 10.93 -12.94
C LEU A 173 -0.80 11.20 -13.91
N VAL A 174 -1.45 12.36 -13.84
CA VAL A 174 -2.49 12.79 -14.80
C VAL A 174 -1.96 12.74 -16.22
N ILE A 175 -0.82 13.40 -16.49
CA ILE A 175 -0.19 13.43 -17.82
C ILE A 175 0.08 12.00 -18.31
N ASN A 176 0.61 11.13 -17.44
CA ASN A 176 0.90 9.75 -17.78
C ASN A 176 -0.36 8.97 -18.20
N THR A 177 -1.51 9.19 -17.54
CA THR A 177 -2.74 8.47 -17.87
C THR A 177 -3.22 8.68 -19.32
N PHE A 178 -2.84 9.78 -19.97
CA PHE A 178 -3.17 10.03 -21.37
C PHE A 178 -2.34 9.18 -22.35
N PHE A 179 -1.22 8.64 -21.92
CA PHE A 179 -0.41 7.70 -22.71
C PHE A 179 -0.83 6.24 -22.54
N LEU A 180 -1.64 5.94 -21.51
CA LEU A 180 -2.16 4.59 -21.30
C LEU A 180 -3.15 4.22 -22.42
N ARG A 181 -3.01 3.01 -22.94
CA ARG A 181 -3.89 2.42 -23.95
C ARG A 181 -4.21 0.98 -23.58
N GLU A 182 -5.48 0.63 -23.64
CA GLU A 182 -5.96 -0.72 -23.35
C GLU A 182 -6.77 -1.25 -24.56
N PRO A 183 -6.61 -2.54 -24.96
CA PRO A 183 -7.50 -3.18 -25.91
C PRO A 183 -8.94 -3.19 -25.39
N LYS A 184 -9.94 -3.28 -26.31
CA LYS A 184 -11.35 -3.39 -25.91
C LYS A 184 -11.58 -4.61 -25.03
N ILE A 185 -12.35 -4.42 -23.96
CA ILE A 185 -12.67 -5.45 -22.97
C ILE A 185 -13.96 -6.15 -23.41
N GLU A 186 -13.90 -7.49 -23.53
CA GLU A 186 -15.09 -8.31 -23.64
C GLU A 186 -15.69 -8.55 -22.27
N ARG A 187 -16.99 -8.33 -22.11
CA ARG A 187 -17.71 -8.55 -20.85
C ARG A 187 -17.71 -10.04 -20.50
N GLN A 188 -17.18 -10.38 -19.34
CA GLN A 188 -17.33 -11.73 -18.80
C GLN A 188 -18.56 -11.80 -17.88
N PRO A 189 -19.39 -12.85 -18.00
CA PRO A 189 -20.56 -13.00 -17.16
C PRO A 189 -20.17 -13.24 -15.69
N LEU A 190 -20.88 -12.57 -14.78
CA LEU A 190 -20.70 -12.72 -13.33
C LEU A 190 -21.24 -14.09 -12.88
N VAL A 191 -20.37 -14.96 -12.37
CA VAL A 191 -20.77 -16.23 -11.76
C VAL A 191 -21.23 -15.99 -10.33
N ARG A 192 -22.49 -16.35 -10.02
CA ARG A 192 -23.10 -16.24 -8.70
C ARG A 192 -22.97 -17.55 -7.92
N GLY A 193 -22.78 -17.50 -6.61
CA GLY A 193 -23.15 -18.58 -5.67
C GLY A 193 -22.04 -19.28 -4.91
N GLU A 194 -20.79 -19.34 -5.38
CA GLU A 194 -19.75 -20.20 -4.79
C GLU A 194 -18.94 -19.58 -3.64
N LEU A 195 -18.95 -18.24 -3.50
CA LEU A 195 -18.17 -17.54 -2.45
C LEU A 195 -18.54 -18.00 -1.03
N ARG A 196 -19.83 -18.21 -0.76
CA ARG A 196 -20.32 -18.62 0.57
C ARG A 196 -19.80 -20.01 0.99
N SER A 197 -19.64 -20.94 0.05
CA SER A 197 -19.12 -22.27 0.35
C SER A 197 -17.65 -22.24 0.76
N VAL A 198 -16.85 -21.42 0.08
CA VAL A 198 -15.42 -21.23 0.42
C VAL A 198 -15.28 -20.55 1.79
N LEU A 199 -16.10 -19.55 2.10
CA LEU A 199 -16.07 -18.83 3.38
C LEU A 199 -16.55 -19.68 4.58
N ARG A 200 -17.25 -20.79 4.34
CA ARG A 200 -17.64 -21.73 5.41
C ARG A 200 -16.47 -22.61 5.87
N ARG A 201 -15.41 -22.73 5.11
CA ARG A 201 -14.24 -23.52 5.47
C ARG A 201 -13.50 -22.90 6.65
N PRO A 202 -13.23 -23.65 7.74
CA PRO A 202 -12.54 -23.13 8.91
C PRO A 202 -11.17 -22.56 8.59
N GLU A 203 -10.41 -23.24 7.71
CA GLU A 203 -9.07 -22.81 7.30
C GLU A 203 -9.06 -21.44 6.62
N VAL A 204 -10.10 -21.13 5.83
CA VAL A 204 -10.23 -19.80 5.18
C VAL A 204 -10.54 -18.72 6.19
N ARG A 205 -11.39 -19.01 7.19
CA ARG A 205 -11.73 -18.05 8.24
C ARG A 205 -10.53 -17.75 9.14
N TRP A 206 -9.80 -18.79 9.56
CA TRP A 206 -8.57 -18.60 10.33
C TRP A 206 -7.48 -17.87 9.57
N PHE A 207 -7.34 -18.15 8.27
CA PHE A 207 -6.45 -17.40 7.40
C PHE A 207 -6.82 -15.92 7.32
N LEU A 208 -8.09 -15.58 7.11
CA LEU A 208 -8.54 -14.19 7.06
C LEU A 208 -8.33 -13.47 8.41
N LEU A 209 -8.57 -14.15 9.53
CA LEU A 209 -8.29 -13.62 10.86
C LEU A 209 -6.78 -13.39 11.07
N SER A 210 -5.94 -14.33 10.65
CA SER A 210 -4.48 -14.16 10.74
C SER A 210 -4.00 -13.01 9.87
N ALA A 211 -4.53 -12.86 8.66
CA ALA A 211 -4.20 -11.75 7.76
C ALA A 211 -4.63 -10.39 8.36
N PHE A 212 -5.82 -10.34 8.98
CA PHE A 212 -6.25 -9.19 9.75
C PHE A 212 -5.26 -8.86 10.87
N ALA A 213 -4.89 -9.82 11.70
CA ALA A 213 -3.99 -9.61 12.84
C ALA A 213 -2.59 -9.13 12.39
N MET A 214 -2.05 -9.69 11.29
CA MET A 214 -0.77 -9.26 10.74
C MET A 214 -0.79 -7.79 10.34
N ILE A 215 -1.79 -7.35 9.60
CA ILE A 215 -1.90 -5.96 9.14
C ILE A 215 -2.31 -5.03 10.27
N PHE A 216 -3.10 -5.50 11.24
CA PHE A 216 -3.42 -4.76 12.45
C PHE A 216 -2.13 -4.37 13.20
N GLY A 217 -1.21 -5.31 13.47
CA GLY A 217 0.07 -5.01 14.12
C GLY A 217 0.99 -4.13 13.25
N HIS A 218 0.95 -4.29 11.90
CA HIS A 218 1.74 -3.44 10.99
C HIS A 218 1.23 -2.00 10.89
N ALA A 219 -0.01 -1.72 11.28
CA ALA A 219 -0.56 -0.38 11.21
C ALA A 219 0.24 0.63 12.07
N ALA A 220 0.79 0.20 13.19
CA ALA A 220 1.70 0.99 14.01
C ALA A 220 2.88 1.54 13.18
N LEU A 221 3.49 0.69 12.35
CA LEU A 221 4.58 1.08 11.48
C LEU A 221 4.13 2.09 10.42
N TYR A 222 3.00 1.85 9.76
CA TYR A 222 2.55 2.72 8.68
C TYR A 222 2.11 4.11 9.15
N VAL A 223 1.65 4.24 10.40
CA VAL A 223 1.20 5.51 10.96
C VAL A 223 2.32 6.24 11.68
N PHE A 224 3.04 5.54 12.56
CA PHE A 224 3.89 6.17 13.56
C PHE A 224 5.39 5.99 13.37
N TYR A 225 5.86 5.12 12.48
CA TYR A 225 7.29 4.83 12.38
C TYR A 225 8.12 6.07 12.05
N SER A 226 7.65 6.93 11.17
CA SER A 226 8.36 8.18 10.83
C SER A 226 8.39 9.17 11.98
N LEU A 227 7.29 9.32 12.72
CA LEU A 227 7.21 10.14 13.93
C LEU A 227 8.15 9.59 15.00
N TYR A 228 8.13 8.29 15.22
CA TYR A 228 9.03 7.61 16.17
C TYR A 228 10.51 7.83 15.85
N LEU A 229 10.88 7.70 14.58
CA LEU A 229 12.26 7.99 14.15
C LEU A 229 12.62 9.46 14.34
N LEU A 230 11.68 10.39 14.11
CA LEU A 230 11.89 11.81 14.36
C LEU A 230 12.13 12.08 15.85
N ASP A 231 11.35 11.46 16.75
CA ASP A 231 11.51 11.55 18.21
C ASP A 231 12.86 10.97 18.69
N LEU A 232 13.38 9.94 17.99
CA LEU A 232 14.71 9.40 18.21
C LEU A 232 15.85 10.29 17.68
N GLY A 233 15.53 11.43 17.06
CA GLY A 233 16.51 12.40 16.55
C GLY A 233 16.98 12.18 15.11
N TYR A 234 16.38 11.24 14.37
CA TYR A 234 16.70 11.07 12.94
C TYR A 234 16.09 12.19 12.11
N ASN A 235 16.86 12.71 11.15
CA ASN A 235 16.35 13.70 10.21
C ASN A 235 15.47 13.05 9.12
N LYS A 236 14.74 13.87 8.36
CA LYS A 236 13.76 13.42 7.37
C LYS A 236 14.38 12.59 6.24
N PHE A 237 15.63 12.85 5.86
CA PHE A 237 16.36 12.03 4.90
C PHE A 237 16.71 10.64 5.46
N GLN A 238 17.18 10.57 6.70
CA GLN A 238 17.47 9.30 7.38
C GLN A 238 16.20 8.45 7.56
N ILE A 239 15.07 9.07 7.88
CA ILE A 239 13.75 8.42 7.90
C ILE A 239 13.48 7.79 6.53
N GLY A 240 13.71 8.52 5.43
CA GLY A 240 13.59 8.00 4.08
C GLY A 240 14.50 6.81 3.79
N LEU A 241 15.74 6.81 4.31
CA LEU A 241 16.67 5.68 4.17
C LEU A 241 16.13 4.41 4.87
N PHE A 242 15.54 4.52 6.07
CA PHE A 242 14.93 3.37 6.75
C PHE A 242 13.75 2.79 5.95
N TRP A 243 12.88 3.62 5.40
CA TRP A 243 11.79 3.16 4.52
C TRP A 243 12.32 2.50 3.26
N THR A 244 13.34 3.09 2.63
CA THR A 244 14.00 2.55 1.45
C THR A 244 14.60 1.17 1.72
N LEU A 245 15.25 0.98 2.87
CA LEU A 245 15.84 -0.30 3.25
C LEU A 245 14.79 -1.42 3.34
N GLY A 246 13.62 -1.13 3.92
CA GLY A 246 12.51 -2.07 3.98
C GLY A 246 12.03 -2.49 2.59
N VAL A 247 11.80 -1.52 1.68
CA VAL A 247 11.33 -1.81 0.31
C VAL A 247 12.41 -2.52 -0.52
N LEU A 248 13.69 -2.20 -0.35
CA LEU A 248 14.78 -2.95 -1.01
C LEU A 248 14.81 -4.41 -0.57
N ALA A 249 14.63 -4.67 0.74
CA ALA A 249 14.55 -6.03 1.25
C ALA A 249 13.36 -6.82 0.66
N GLU A 250 12.20 -6.16 0.46
CA GLU A 250 11.04 -6.74 -0.23
C GLU A 250 11.37 -7.10 -1.69
N VAL A 251 11.99 -6.17 -2.43
CA VAL A 251 12.36 -6.38 -3.84
C VAL A 251 13.29 -7.59 -3.97
N ILE A 252 14.28 -7.70 -3.09
CA ILE A 252 15.20 -8.85 -3.03
C ILE A 252 14.41 -10.15 -2.76
N PHE A 253 13.50 -10.14 -1.78
CA PHE A 253 12.67 -11.30 -1.49
C PHE A 253 11.81 -11.70 -2.70
N PHE A 254 11.12 -10.75 -3.35
CA PHE A 254 10.29 -11.05 -4.51
C PHE A 254 11.08 -11.60 -5.69
N TYR A 255 12.34 -11.21 -5.84
CA TYR A 255 13.23 -11.82 -6.84
C TYR A 255 13.48 -13.30 -6.57
N PHE A 256 13.63 -13.70 -5.31
CA PHE A 256 13.90 -15.09 -4.90
C PHE A 256 12.66 -15.87 -4.47
N GLN A 257 11.47 -15.27 -4.46
CA GLN A 257 10.24 -15.85 -3.89
C GLN A 257 9.89 -17.23 -4.44
N SER A 258 10.11 -17.48 -5.73
CA SER A 258 9.80 -18.78 -6.34
C SER A 258 10.61 -19.92 -5.70
N LYS A 259 11.86 -19.68 -5.36
CA LYS A 259 12.73 -20.67 -4.67
C LYS A 259 12.25 -20.91 -3.24
N VAL A 260 11.84 -19.86 -2.53
CA VAL A 260 11.33 -19.95 -1.16
C VAL A 260 9.99 -20.70 -1.13
N LEU A 261 9.05 -20.31 -2.01
CA LEU A 261 7.73 -20.95 -2.13
C LEU A 261 7.78 -22.42 -2.61
N ALA A 262 8.85 -22.82 -3.29
CA ALA A 262 9.08 -24.23 -3.65
C ALA A 262 9.55 -25.08 -2.46
N ARG A 263 10.21 -24.46 -1.47
CA ARG A 263 10.81 -25.16 -0.33
C ARG A 263 9.90 -25.24 0.90
N TYR A 264 9.07 -24.22 1.12
CA TYR A 264 8.23 -24.10 2.32
C TYR A 264 6.74 -24.06 1.95
N SER A 265 5.91 -24.71 2.78
CA SER A 265 4.46 -24.61 2.63
C SER A 265 3.99 -23.18 2.96
N PRO A 266 2.93 -22.67 2.31
CA PRO A 266 2.40 -21.35 2.58
C PRO A 266 2.01 -21.16 4.05
N THR A 267 1.45 -22.20 4.69
CA THR A 267 1.04 -22.16 6.10
C THR A 267 2.26 -22.01 7.03
N ALA A 268 3.32 -22.79 6.80
CA ALA A 268 4.56 -22.68 7.58
C ALA A 268 5.21 -21.30 7.40
N MET A 269 5.17 -20.77 6.17
CA MET A 269 5.65 -19.41 5.92
C MET A 269 4.84 -18.37 6.72
N LEU A 270 3.50 -18.45 6.74
CA LEU A 270 2.68 -17.54 7.53
C LEU A 270 3.05 -17.61 9.03
N GLN A 271 3.18 -18.81 9.59
CA GLN A 271 3.58 -18.97 10.99
C GLN A 271 4.93 -18.32 11.28
N MET A 272 5.94 -18.56 10.41
CA MET A 272 7.26 -17.95 10.56
C MET A 272 7.19 -16.41 10.47
N THR A 273 6.35 -15.85 9.59
CA THR A 273 6.23 -14.40 9.46
C THR A 273 5.66 -13.74 10.72
N PHE A 274 4.79 -14.41 11.48
CA PHE A 274 4.32 -13.92 12.78
C PHE A 274 5.45 -13.91 13.82
N VAL A 275 6.23 -14.99 13.92
CA VAL A 275 7.39 -15.02 14.83
C VAL A 275 8.39 -13.91 14.51
N VAL A 276 8.72 -13.76 13.22
CA VAL A 276 9.59 -12.68 12.77
C VAL A 276 8.97 -11.31 13.05
N GLY A 277 7.64 -11.17 12.90
CA GLY A 277 6.91 -9.93 13.21
C GLY A 277 7.06 -9.53 14.69
N VAL A 278 6.85 -10.46 15.60
CA VAL A 278 7.04 -10.20 17.05
C VAL A 278 8.46 -9.74 17.34
N ILE A 279 9.47 -10.47 16.85
CA ILE A 279 10.89 -10.10 17.05
C ILE A 279 11.14 -8.70 16.48
N ARG A 280 10.67 -8.43 15.26
CA ARG A 280 10.83 -7.14 14.58
C ARG A 280 10.28 -5.98 15.41
N PHE A 281 9.03 -6.09 15.87
CA PHE A 281 8.39 -5.01 16.61
C PHE A 281 8.99 -4.82 17.99
N VAL A 282 9.43 -5.89 18.66
CA VAL A 282 10.22 -5.80 19.90
C VAL A 282 11.55 -5.05 19.67
N LEU A 283 12.24 -5.34 18.55
CA LEU A 283 13.47 -4.60 18.21
C LEU A 283 13.20 -3.11 18.00
N ILE A 284 12.11 -2.75 17.32
CA ILE A 284 11.75 -1.34 17.09
C ILE A 284 11.40 -0.64 18.41
N GLY A 285 10.53 -1.22 19.22
CA GLY A 285 9.98 -0.56 20.40
C GLY A 285 10.94 -0.48 21.60
N TYR A 286 11.76 -1.51 21.80
CA TYR A 286 12.54 -1.62 23.03
C TYR A 286 14.08 -1.50 22.85
N PHE A 287 14.59 -1.65 21.63
CA PHE A 287 16.03 -1.62 21.37
C PHE A 287 16.48 -0.48 20.45
N ALA A 288 15.72 0.48 20.20
CA ALA A 288 15.79 1.71 19.38
C ALA A 288 17.18 2.22 18.86
N SER A 289 18.24 1.39 18.90
CA SER A 289 19.52 1.76 18.29
C SER A 289 19.51 1.57 16.78
N THR A 290 20.31 2.36 16.07
CA THR A 290 20.39 2.34 14.60
C THR A 290 20.59 0.91 14.05
N SER A 291 21.44 0.10 14.67
CA SER A 291 21.72 -1.28 14.22
C SER A 291 20.47 -2.16 14.30
N PHE A 292 19.73 -2.10 15.41
CA PHE A 292 18.50 -2.88 15.57
C PHE A 292 17.38 -2.39 14.66
N LEU A 293 17.27 -1.07 14.42
CA LEU A 293 16.32 -0.51 13.47
C LEU A 293 16.64 -0.95 12.04
N ILE A 294 17.91 -1.02 11.64
CA ILE A 294 18.32 -1.57 10.34
C ILE A 294 17.90 -3.05 10.22
N VAL A 295 18.22 -3.88 11.22
CA VAL A 295 17.82 -5.29 11.23
C VAL A 295 16.30 -5.43 11.14
N ALA A 296 15.55 -4.66 11.92
CA ALA A 296 14.09 -4.64 11.88
C ALA A 296 13.53 -4.24 10.51
N GLN A 297 14.19 -3.31 9.79
CA GLN A 297 13.78 -2.97 8.42
C GLN A 297 14.09 -4.08 7.40
N LEU A 298 15.21 -4.78 7.54
CA LEU A 298 15.48 -5.97 6.70
C LEU A 298 14.46 -7.09 6.95
N MET A 299 13.99 -7.25 8.18
CA MET A 299 12.94 -8.22 8.55
C MET A 299 11.58 -7.88 7.90
N HIS A 300 11.41 -6.65 7.36
CA HIS A 300 10.20 -6.27 6.61
C HIS A 300 9.93 -7.19 5.42
N ALA A 301 10.96 -7.68 4.75
CA ALA A 301 10.84 -8.67 3.69
C ALA A 301 10.09 -9.94 4.13
N ALA A 302 10.35 -10.42 5.35
CA ALA A 302 9.64 -11.57 5.89
C ALA A 302 8.20 -11.20 6.28
N THR A 303 8.02 -10.12 7.06
CA THR A 303 6.72 -9.77 7.64
C THR A 303 5.73 -9.21 6.62
N PHE A 304 6.20 -8.65 5.51
CA PHE A 304 5.37 -8.13 4.44
C PHE A 304 5.46 -8.98 3.16
N ALA A 305 6.62 -9.09 2.52
CA ALA A 305 6.72 -9.72 1.21
C ALA A 305 6.48 -11.24 1.26
N ALA A 306 7.07 -11.97 2.25
CA ALA A 306 6.83 -13.40 2.41
C ALA A 306 5.38 -13.68 2.85
N HIS A 307 4.84 -12.89 3.80
CA HIS A 307 3.44 -12.98 4.21
C HIS A 307 2.49 -12.78 3.03
N HIS A 308 2.70 -11.74 2.22
CA HIS A 308 1.88 -11.44 1.05
C HIS A 308 1.95 -12.57 0.01
N SER A 309 3.14 -13.08 -0.28
CA SER A 309 3.34 -14.18 -1.24
C SER A 309 2.64 -15.48 -0.79
N ALA A 310 2.78 -15.84 0.48
CA ALA A 310 2.12 -17.02 1.05
C ALA A 310 0.60 -16.85 1.06
N SER A 311 0.10 -15.67 1.44
CA SER A 311 -1.32 -15.32 1.43
C SER A 311 -1.92 -15.40 0.04
N THR A 312 -1.26 -14.82 -0.96
CA THR A 312 -1.71 -14.86 -2.36
C THR A 312 -1.79 -16.29 -2.87
N ARG A 313 -0.82 -17.13 -2.53
CA ARG A 313 -0.83 -18.56 -2.93
C ARG A 313 -1.99 -19.34 -2.30
N LEU A 314 -2.31 -19.11 -1.02
CA LEU A 314 -3.47 -19.70 -0.36
C LEU A 314 -4.79 -19.22 -0.99
N ILE A 315 -4.91 -17.93 -1.28
CA ILE A 315 -6.08 -17.38 -1.97
C ILE A 315 -6.27 -18.05 -3.33
N GLN A 316 -5.21 -18.21 -4.12
CA GLN A 316 -5.26 -18.89 -5.41
C GLN A 316 -5.68 -20.37 -5.29
N THR A 317 -5.34 -21.03 -4.18
CA THR A 317 -5.70 -22.43 -3.93
C THR A 317 -7.18 -22.57 -3.56
N TRP A 318 -7.73 -21.64 -2.76
CA TRP A 318 -9.10 -21.75 -2.27
C TRP A 318 -10.13 -21.05 -3.16
N PHE A 319 -9.74 -19.97 -3.82
CA PHE A 319 -10.59 -19.18 -4.70
C PHE A 319 -10.15 -19.36 -6.15
N THR A 320 -10.68 -20.38 -6.80
CA THR A 320 -10.30 -20.75 -8.17
C THR A 320 -11.18 -20.07 -9.23
N GLY A 321 -10.66 -19.92 -10.45
CA GLY A 321 -11.40 -19.39 -11.60
C GLY A 321 -11.97 -17.98 -11.33
N PRO A 322 -13.27 -17.75 -11.58
CA PRO A 322 -13.90 -16.43 -11.41
C PRO A 322 -13.92 -15.91 -9.97
N LEU A 323 -13.71 -16.80 -8.97
CA LEU A 323 -13.66 -16.43 -7.57
C LEU A 323 -12.33 -15.82 -7.14
N GLN A 324 -11.26 -15.97 -7.91
CA GLN A 324 -9.93 -15.53 -7.52
C GLN A 324 -9.86 -14.02 -7.23
N ALA A 325 -10.45 -13.21 -8.11
CA ALA A 325 -10.52 -11.76 -7.90
C ALA A 325 -11.32 -11.39 -6.65
N ARG A 326 -12.42 -12.12 -6.38
CA ARG A 326 -13.24 -11.92 -5.17
C ARG A 326 -12.50 -12.32 -3.90
N GLY A 327 -11.74 -13.43 -3.93
CA GLY A 327 -10.89 -13.84 -2.82
C GLY A 327 -9.81 -12.80 -2.51
N GLN A 328 -9.17 -12.25 -3.54
CA GLN A 328 -8.16 -11.19 -3.38
C GLN A 328 -8.80 -9.90 -2.84
N ALA A 329 -9.97 -9.50 -3.33
CA ALA A 329 -10.69 -8.34 -2.83
C ALA A 329 -11.10 -8.52 -1.35
N LEU A 330 -11.59 -9.71 -0.98
CA LEU A 330 -11.95 -10.02 0.41
C LEU A 330 -10.72 -9.97 1.34
N PHE A 331 -9.60 -10.55 0.92
CA PHE A 331 -8.34 -10.47 1.66
C PHE A 331 -7.92 -9.00 1.86
N THR A 332 -7.96 -8.19 0.81
CA THR A 332 -7.62 -6.76 0.90
C THR A 332 -8.57 -6.02 1.85
N THR A 333 -9.87 -6.30 1.78
CA THR A 333 -10.87 -5.67 2.67
C THR A 333 -10.63 -6.05 4.14
N VAL A 334 -10.45 -7.35 4.42
CA VAL A 334 -10.32 -7.84 5.81
C VAL A 334 -8.97 -7.47 6.39
N ALA A 335 -7.88 -7.75 5.68
CA ALA A 335 -6.53 -7.50 6.20
C ALA A 335 -6.20 -6.00 6.18
N TYR A 336 -6.17 -5.38 5.01
CA TYR A 336 -5.76 -3.97 4.90
C TYR A 336 -6.88 -3.02 5.31
N GLY A 337 -8.12 -3.24 4.84
CA GLY A 337 -9.25 -2.39 5.16
C GLY A 337 -9.53 -2.37 6.66
N PHE A 338 -10.04 -3.46 7.21
CA PHE A 338 -10.39 -3.53 8.63
C PHE A 338 -9.15 -3.61 9.54
N GLY A 339 -8.18 -4.50 9.24
CA GLY A 339 -6.99 -4.65 10.06
C GLY A 339 -6.16 -3.36 10.11
N GLY A 340 -5.89 -2.75 8.95
CA GLY A 340 -5.11 -1.52 8.88
C GLY A 340 -5.80 -0.32 9.53
N SER A 341 -7.14 -0.18 9.36
CA SER A 341 -7.88 0.93 9.96
C SER A 341 -7.97 0.81 11.48
N LEU A 342 -8.41 -0.35 11.98
CA LEU A 342 -8.55 -0.56 13.42
C LEU A 342 -7.18 -0.58 14.12
N GLY A 343 -6.17 -1.18 13.49
CA GLY A 343 -4.81 -1.17 14.00
C GLY A 343 -4.22 0.25 14.06
N GLY A 344 -4.47 1.08 13.04
CA GLY A 344 -4.03 2.48 13.05
C GLY A 344 -4.66 3.29 14.17
N LEU A 345 -5.97 3.16 14.37
CA LEU A 345 -6.69 3.83 15.46
C LEU A 345 -6.22 3.35 16.84
N CYS A 346 -6.03 2.02 17.00
CA CYS A 346 -5.49 1.43 18.22
C CYS A 346 -4.07 1.94 18.51
N ALA A 347 -3.21 2.01 17.47
CA ALA A 347 -1.87 2.56 17.58
C ALA A 347 -1.89 4.04 18.03
N GLY A 348 -2.83 4.85 17.54
CA GLY A 348 -3.01 6.24 17.97
C GLY A 348 -3.36 6.36 19.45
N TRP A 349 -4.28 5.53 19.91
CA TRP A 349 -4.66 5.49 21.33
C TRP A 349 -3.48 5.05 22.21
N ILE A 350 -2.73 4.00 21.80
CA ILE A 350 -1.56 3.52 22.56
C ILE A 350 -0.47 4.59 22.59
N TRP A 351 -0.21 5.26 21.48
CA TRP A 351 0.79 6.34 21.43
C TRP A 351 0.45 7.46 22.42
N ASP A 352 -0.82 7.89 22.45
CA ASP A 352 -1.29 8.97 23.31
C ASP A 352 -1.26 8.59 24.80
N GLN A 353 -1.70 7.37 25.16
CA GLN A 353 -1.85 6.93 26.54
C GLN A 353 -0.59 6.29 27.16
N LEU A 354 0.20 5.57 26.35
CA LEU A 354 1.30 4.74 26.83
C LEU A 354 2.67 5.17 26.25
N GLY A 355 2.67 6.04 25.26
CA GLY A 355 3.87 6.59 24.63
C GLY A 355 4.37 5.86 23.40
N PRO A 356 5.37 6.44 22.70
CA PRO A 356 5.82 6.00 21.38
C PRO A 356 6.33 4.55 21.32
N ASN A 357 7.08 4.13 22.33
CA ASN A 357 7.71 2.80 22.35
C ASN A 357 6.67 1.68 22.42
N GLN A 358 5.58 1.89 23.16
CA GLN A 358 4.56 0.88 23.43
C GLN A 358 3.70 0.58 22.21
N VAL A 359 3.63 1.50 21.24
CA VAL A 359 2.87 1.31 20.00
C VAL A 359 3.37 0.10 19.21
N PHE A 360 4.65 -0.22 19.29
CA PHE A 360 5.22 -1.37 18.60
C PHE A 360 5.08 -2.68 19.40
N GLY A 361 4.48 -2.66 20.60
CA GLY A 361 4.15 -3.84 21.41
C GLY A 361 2.74 -4.38 21.22
N MET A 362 1.94 -3.78 20.31
CA MET A 362 0.53 -4.16 20.07
C MET A 362 0.35 -5.45 19.25
#